data_29372ba0a104f963613c5a3479ecc0f2
#
_entry.id   29372ba0a104f963613c5a3479ecc0f2
#
_cell.length_a   1.000
_cell.length_b   1.000
_cell.length_c   1.000
_cell.angle_alpha   90.00
_cell.angle_beta   90.00
_cell.angle_gamma   90.00
#
_symmetry.space_group_name_H-M   'P 1'
#
loop_
_entity.id
_entity.type
_entity.pdbx_description
1 polymer ?
#
loop_
_entity_poly.entity_id
_entity_poly.type
_entity_poly.pdbx_seq_one_letter_code
_entity_poly.pdbx_strand_id
1 'polypeptide(L)'
;MIRIYFYVRNEVGCLQEDVITLAEGLRELGIPFHANCNYWQETTELGSWLFRHDPAVGPDDCDVVVVSYFYPRFTKMVTFETVQQPLPAGLFKQGRKYKTVFMDHFDGHRTISWEPEYRQFDLILRTKLNRRAWHPENMKPWVLGLNGRILKATEGGTEFTKRKRAMLVNFGASHPYPHGTRDLAEKRFFPKIKEWIPLDGTKDDLTKEPTDPYDLLMWKQTGARYSRSYYERLKQSQAVACFCGEMIPPMPFRNPECYLVGGNKAKLRRMFYEMLGKLDPRPPRSVQWDSFRFWEALAAGCVAFNIDLERYGVELPVMPENWKHYIGLNLENVDETIERLEADKGCLERVAAAGREWAMSNYSPKKAAERLLKHLASV
;
A
#
# COMPACT_ATOMS: atom_id res chain seq x y z
N MET A 1 -16.49 -10.32 -24.30
CA MET A 1 -16.32 -10.07 -22.83
C MET A 1 -14.85 -10.25 -22.54
N ILE A 2 -14.20 -9.27 -21.92
CA ILE A 2 -12.78 -9.32 -21.60
C ILE A 2 -12.51 -10.46 -20.61
N ARG A 3 -11.42 -11.21 -20.81
CA ARG A 3 -10.96 -12.30 -19.96
C ARG A 3 -9.55 -12.01 -19.47
N ILE A 4 -9.26 -12.26 -18.20
CA ILE A 4 -7.99 -11.89 -17.56
C ILE A 4 -7.29 -13.13 -17.00
N TYR A 5 -5.97 -13.22 -17.18
CA TYR A 5 -5.13 -14.25 -16.60
C TYR A 5 -4.16 -13.63 -15.61
N PHE A 6 -4.06 -14.20 -14.40
CA PHE A 6 -3.19 -13.73 -13.34
C PHE A 6 -1.99 -14.65 -13.12
N TYR A 7 -0.82 -14.07 -13.05
CA TYR A 7 0.35 -14.70 -12.45
C TYR A 7 0.52 -14.20 -11.03
N VAL A 8 0.13 -15.04 -10.07
CA VAL A 8 0.21 -14.79 -8.62
C VAL A 8 1.09 -15.85 -7.96
N ARG A 9 1.44 -15.64 -6.70
CA ARG A 9 2.23 -16.56 -5.90
C ARG A 9 1.45 -17.00 -4.66
N ASN A 10 1.34 -18.30 -4.45
CA ASN A 10 0.75 -18.89 -3.25
C ASN A 10 1.86 -19.32 -2.27
N GLU A 11 2.53 -18.33 -1.66
CA GLU A 11 3.52 -18.57 -0.59
C GLU A 11 3.15 -17.74 0.63
N VAL A 12 3.39 -18.32 1.82
CA VAL A 12 3.19 -17.61 3.11
C VAL A 12 4.05 -16.34 3.14
N GLY A 13 3.44 -15.23 3.51
CA GLY A 13 4.11 -13.94 3.57
C GLY A 13 4.10 -13.12 2.28
N CYS A 14 3.69 -13.70 1.15
CA CYS A 14 3.48 -13.00 -0.12
C CYS A 14 2.07 -12.42 -0.19
N LEU A 15 1.74 -11.49 0.69
CA LEU A 15 0.42 -10.86 0.71
C LEU A 15 0.27 -9.84 -0.41
N GLN A 16 -0.56 -10.14 -1.39
CA GLN A 16 -0.75 -9.40 -2.65
C GLN A 16 -2.07 -8.63 -2.63
N GLU A 17 -2.22 -7.70 -1.69
CA GLU A 17 -3.47 -6.98 -1.42
C GLU A 17 -4.02 -6.21 -2.63
N ASP A 18 -3.15 -5.56 -3.39
CA ASP A 18 -3.48 -4.84 -4.61
C ASP A 18 -4.10 -5.74 -5.68
N VAL A 19 -3.54 -6.94 -5.84
CA VAL A 19 -4.04 -7.96 -6.78
C VAL A 19 -5.33 -8.59 -6.27
N ILE A 20 -5.44 -8.85 -4.95
CA ILE A 20 -6.66 -9.36 -4.32
C ILE A 20 -7.80 -8.34 -4.50
N THR A 21 -7.56 -7.06 -4.17
CA THR A 21 -8.53 -5.98 -4.35
C THR A 21 -9.04 -5.91 -5.80
N LEU A 22 -8.12 -6.03 -6.76
CA LEU A 22 -8.47 -6.03 -8.18
C LEU A 22 -9.35 -7.23 -8.57
N ALA A 23 -8.96 -8.44 -8.17
CA ALA A 23 -9.68 -9.67 -8.52
C ALA A 23 -11.09 -9.71 -7.92
N GLU A 24 -11.26 -9.27 -6.67
CA GLU A 24 -12.58 -9.12 -6.04
C GLU A 24 -13.47 -8.16 -6.86
N GLY A 25 -12.93 -7.02 -7.30
CA GLY A 25 -13.65 -6.07 -8.12
C GLY A 25 -14.00 -6.59 -9.51
N LEU A 26 -13.13 -7.35 -10.14
CA LEU A 26 -13.43 -8.02 -11.42
C LEU A 26 -14.60 -8.99 -11.27
N ARG A 27 -14.61 -9.76 -10.19
CA ARG A 27 -15.73 -10.67 -9.86
C ARG A 27 -17.04 -9.92 -9.64
N GLU A 28 -17.01 -8.78 -8.92
CA GLU A 28 -18.20 -7.93 -8.74
C GLU A 28 -18.74 -7.40 -10.07
N LEU A 29 -17.87 -7.15 -11.05
CA LEU A 29 -18.26 -6.73 -12.40
C LEU A 29 -18.63 -7.89 -13.33
N GLY A 30 -18.58 -9.13 -12.86
CA GLY A 30 -18.86 -10.32 -13.68
C GLY A 30 -17.80 -10.58 -14.76
N ILE A 31 -16.57 -10.08 -14.58
CA ILE A 31 -15.47 -10.28 -15.52
C ILE A 31 -14.73 -11.56 -15.17
N PRO A 32 -14.67 -12.56 -16.09
CA PRO A 32 -14.03 -13.82 -15.84
C PRO A 32 -12.50 -13.66 -15.77
N PHE A 33 -11.91 -14.37 -14.80
CA PHE A 33 -10.46 -14.45 -14.68
C PHE A 33 -10.01 -15.83 -14.19
N HIS A 34 -8.76 -16.18 -14.55
CA HIS A 34 -8.07 -17.41 -14.18
C HIS A 34 -6.70 -17.07 -13.62
N ALA A 35 -6.04 -18.04 -12.97
CA ALA A 35 -4.70 -17.84 -12.45
C ALA A 35 -3.80 -19.06 -12.63
N ASN A 36 -2.48 -18.82 -12.54
CA ASN A 36 -1.46 -19.89 -12.61
C ASN A 36 -1.48 -20.84 -11.41
N CYS A 37 -2.11 -20.45 -10.31
CA CYS A 37 -2.28 -21.29 -9.10
C CYS A 37 -3.51 -20.86 -8.32
N ASN A 38 -4.02 -21.75 -7.45
CA ASN A 38 -5.03 -21.39 -6.45
C ASN A 38 -4.39 -20.46 -5.41
N TYR A 39 -5.00 -19.31 -5.18
CA TYR A 39 -4.48 -18.33 -4.24
C TYR A 39 -5.63 -17.58 -3.57
N TRP A 40 -5.41 -17.16 -2.33
CA TRP A 40 -6.34 -16.42 -1.47
C TRP A 40 -7.66 -17.14 -1.22
N GLN A 41 -7.72 -17.85 -0.10
CA GLN A 41 -8.93 -18.53 0.35
C GLN A 41 -9.82 -17.54 1.11
N GLU A 42 -11.07 -17.43 0.73
CA GLU A 42 -12.00 -16.42 1.25
C GLU A 42 -12.79 -16.88 2.47
N THR A 43 -13.03 -18.17 2.57
CA THR A 43 -13.75 -18.80 3.68
C THR A 43 -13.00 -20.02 4.19
N THR A 44 -13.47 -20.60 5.29
CA THR A 44 -12.92 -21.86 5.83
C THR A 44 -13.31 -23.09 5.04
N GLU A 45 -14.20 -22.95 4.04
CA GLU A 45 -14.57 -24.05 3.15
C GLU A 45 -13.44 -24.39 2.18
N LEU A 46 -13.17 -25.68 2.04
CA LEU A 46 -12.14 -26.14 1.10
C LEU A 46 -12.49 -25.73 -0.33
N GLY A 47 -11.52 -25.14 -1.02
CA GLY A 47 -11.70 -24.74 -2.42
C GLY A 47 -12.37 -23.37 -2.62
N SER A 48 -12.65 -22.60 -1.57
CA SER A 48 -13.17 -21.23 -1.66
C SER A 48 -12.08 -20.23 -2.10
N TRP A 49 -11.39 -20.53 -3.20
CA TRP A 49 -10.31 -19.70 -3.73
C TRP A 49 -10.86 -18.53 -4.54
N LEU A 50 -10.32 -17.33 -4.31
CA LEU A 50 -10.56 -16.16 -5.17
C LEU A 50 -9.90 -16.38 -6.54
N PHE A 51 -8.61 -16.71 -6.56
CA PHE A 51 -7.90 -17.10 -7.77
C PHE A 51 -7.96 -18.60 -7.93
N ARG A 52 -8.49 -19.06 -9.07
CA ARG A 52 -8.61 -20.47 -9.39
C ARG A 52 -7.72 -20.84 -10.55
N HIS A 53 -6.96 -21.91 -10.37
CA HIS A 53 -6.18 -22.51 -11.44
C HIS A 53 -7.07 -23.45 -12.24
N ASP A 54 -7.07 -23.23 -13.55
CA ASP A 54 -7.66 -24.14 -14.52
C ASP A 54 -6.56 -24.55 -15.50
N PRO A 55 -6.13 -25.83 -15.52
CA PRO A 55 -5.05 -26.27 -16.40
C PRO A 55 -5.40 -26.20 -17.89
N ALA A 56 -6.67 -26.07 -18.23
CA ALA A 56 -7.12 -25.91 -19.62
C ALA A 56 -7.04 -24.47 -20.13
N VAL A 57 -6.81 -23.49 -19.24
CA VAL A 57 -6.79 -22.06 -19.61
C VAL A 57 -5.39 -21.48 -19.36
N GLY A 58 -4.82 -20.91 -20.41
CA GLY A 58 -3.55 -20.20 -20.36
C GLY A 58 -3.64 -18.72 -20.72
N PRO A 59 -2.51 -18.00 -20.69
CA PRO A 59 -2.45 -16.58 -21.07
C PRO A 59 -3.00 -16.30 -22.47
N ASP A 60 -2.80 -17.21 -23.41
CA ASP A 60 -3.22 -17.05 -24.81
C ASP A 60 -4.75 -17.14 -25.01
N ASP A 61 -5.46 -17.65 -24.03
CA ASP A 61 -6.92 -17.76 -24.02
C ASP A 61 -7.58 -16.50 -23.42
N CYS A 62 -6.77 -15.51 -23.02
CA CYS A 62 -7.19 -14.30 -22.34
C CYS A 62 -6.81 -13.03 -23.10
N ASP A 63 -7.49 -11.93 -22.81
CA ASP A 63 -7.25 -10.62 -23.42
C ASP A 63 -6.23 -9.78 -22.66
N VAL A 64 -6.04 -10.10 -21.38
CA VAL A 64 -5.12 -9.40 -20.46
C VAL A 64 -4.38 -10.39 -19.59
N VAL A 65 -3.09 -10.18 -19.42
CA VAL A 65 -2.24 -10.94 -18.50
C VAL A 65 -1.73 -9.99 -17.42
N VAL A 66 -2.11 -10.22 -16.18
CA VAL A 66 -1.69 -9.46 -15.00
C VAL A 66 -0.61 -10.24 -14.25
N VAL A 67 0.55 -9.64 -14.06
CA VAL A 67 1.66 -10.23 -13.30
C VAL A 67 1.82 -9.49 -11.99
N SER A 68 1.68 -10.21 -10.88
CA SER A 68 1.95 -9.67 -9.54
C SER A 68 3.45 -9.43 -9.34
N TYR A 69 3.79 -8.38 -8.62
CA TYR A 69 5.15 -8.11 -8.15
C TYR A 69 5.81 -9.31 -7.46
N PHE A 70 5.03 -10.10 -6.74
CA PHE A 70 5.53 -11.28 -6.02
C PHE A 70 5.79 -12.50 -6.91
N TYR A 71 5.34 -12.51 -8.16
CA TYR A 71 5.56 -13.66 -9.06
C TYR A 71 7.04 -13.87 -9.42
N PRO A 72 7.80 -12.86 -9.89
CA PRO A 72 9.25 -13.01 -10.07
C PRO A 72 9.94 -13.12 -8.72
N ARG A 73 11.02 -13.91 -8.66
CA ARG A 73 11.78 -14.15 -7.43
C ARG A 73 13.24 -13.81 -7.62
N PHE A 74 13.79 -13.12 -6.64
CA PHE A 74 15.18 -12.70 -6.57
C PHE A 74 15.81 -13.16 -5.26
N THR A 75 17.10 -13.45 -5.24
CA THR A 75 17.85 -13.74 -4.00
C THR A 75 17.88 -12.52 -3.08
N LYS A 76 17.98 -11.32 -3.68
CA LYS A 76 17.95 -10.05 -2.96
C LYS A 76 17.00 -9.10 -3.67
N MET A 77 15.82 -8.91 -3.10
CA MET A 77 14.78 -8.04 -3.67
C MET A 77 15.21 -6.59 -3.80
N VAL A 78 16.05 -6.08 -2.89
CA VAL A 78 16.49 -4.67 -2.89
C VAL A 78 17.43 -4.35 -4.04
N THR A 79 18.29 -5.29 -4.43
CA THR A 79 19.27 -5.10 -5.52
C THR A 79 18.86 -5.80 -6.80
N PHE A 80 17.79 -6.61 -6.76
CA PHE A 80 17.34 -7.48 -7.85
C PHE A 80 18.45 -8.41 -8.38
N GLU A 81 19.35 -8.82 -7.48
CA GLU A 81 20.42 -9.76 -7.82
C GLU A 81 19.89 -11.17 -7.95
N THR A 82 20.45 -11.91 -8.88
CA THR A 82 20.19 -13.33 -9.15
C THR A 82 18.71 -13.69 -9.18
N VAL A 83 18.15 -13.74 -10.36
CA VAL A 83 16.77 -14.14 -10.63
C VAL A 83 16.62 -15.63 -10.32
N GLN A 84 15.82 -15.97 -9.31
CA GLN A 84 15.46 -17.37 -8.97
C GLN A 84 14.24 -17.83 -9.76
N GLN A 85 13.27 -16.94 -9.97
CA GLN A 85 12.10 -17.18 -10.80
C GLN A 85 11.92 -15.96 -11.72
N PRO A 86 12.13 -16.13 -13.04
CA PRO A 86 11.94 -15.05 -14.00
C PRO A 86 10.45 -14.77 -14.24
N LEU A 87 10.18 -13.74 -15.03
CA LEU A 87 8.88 -13.54 -15.66
C LEU A 87 8.45 -14.78 -16.46
N PRO A 88 7.14 -14.98 -16.66
CA PRO A 88 6.65 -16.13 -17.41
C PRO A 88 7.27 -16.20 -18.80
N ALA A 89 7.75 -17.38 -19.19
CA ALA A 89 8.31 -17.59 -20.52
C ALA A 89 7.29 -17.21 -21.62
N GLY A 90 7.73 -16.49 -22.64
CA GLY A 90 6.88 -16.07 -23.74
C GLY A 90 5.88 -14.95 -23.42
N LEU A 91 5.96 -14.33 -22.25
CA LEU A 91 5.05 -13.23 -21.86
C LEU A 91 5.04 -12.08 -22.88
N PHE A 92 6.18 -11.77 -23.48
CA PHE A 92 6.35 -10.71 -24.49
C PHE A 92 6.57 -11.27 -25.91
N LYS A 93 6.10 -12.49 -26.19
CA LYS A 93 6.26 -13.09 -27.54
C LYS A 93 5.64 -12.21 -28.62
N GLN A 94 6.25 -12.20 -29.77
CA GLN A 94 5.71 -11.52 -30.96
C GLN A 94 4.37 -12.14 -31.37
N GLY A 95 3.41 -11.28 -31.71
CA GLY A 95 2.07 -11.72 -32.17
C GLY A 95 1.14 -12.16 -31.03
N ARG A 96 1.49 -11.91 -29.76
CA ARG A 96 0.55 -12.10 -28.63
C ARG A 96 -0.72 -11.27 -28.84
N LYS A 97 -1.85 -11.82 -28.43
CA LYS A 97 -3.16 -11.13 -28.55
C LYS A 97 -3.59 -10.42 -27.28
N TYR A 98 -2.92 -10.69 -26.15
CA TYR A 98 -3.23 -10.12 -24.85
C TYR A 98 -2.37 -8.88 -24.55
N LYS A 99 -2.92 -7.98 -23.77
CA LYS A 99 -2.17 -6.89 -23.12
C LYS A 99 -1.54 -7.39 -21.83
N THR A 100 -0.41 -6.81 -21.44
CA THR A 100 0.34 -7.19 -20.24
C THR A 100 0.30 -6.06 -19.20
N VAL A 101 -0.02 -6.42 -17.96
CA VAL A 101 -0.07 -5.50 -16.82
C VAL A 101 0.87 -6.00 -15.74
N PHE A 102 1.73 -5.14 -15.21
CA PHE A 102 2.56 -5.42 -14.04
C PHE A 102 2.04 -4.66 -12.83
N MET A 103 1.72 -5.39 -11.75
CA MET A 103 1.30 -4.83 -10.46
C MET A 103 2.54 -4.61 -9.61
N ASP A 104 3.07 -3.40 -9.58
CA ASP A 104 4.30 -3.07 -8.87
C ASP A 104 4.03 -2.62 -7.43
N HIS A 105 4.15 -3.56 -6.51
CA HIS A 105 3.96 -3.39 -5.08
C HIS A 105 5.26 -3.07 -4.32
N PHE A 106 6.39 -2.93 -4.97
CA PHE A 106 7.68 -2.82 -4.29
C PHE A 106 7.76 -1.63 -3.32
N ASP A 107 8.23 -1.90 -2.12
CA ASP A 107 8.34 -0.92 -1.04
C ASP A 107 9.53 0.04 -1.18
N GLY A 108 10.52 -0.35 -1.98
CA GLY A 108 11.77 0.38 -2.07
C GLY A 108 11.72 1.65 -2.92
N HIS A 109 12.78 2.40 -2.79
CA HIS A 109 13.03 3.61 -3.57
C HIS A 109 13.25 3.32 -5.06
N ARG A 110 14.07 2.30 -5.37
CA ARG A 110 14.22 1.72 -6.69
C ARG A 110 13.19 0.61 -6.87
N THR A 111 12.61 0.50 -8.03
CA THR A 111 11.71 -0.60 -8.34
C THR A 111 12.18 -1.37 -9.55
N ILE A 112 11.85 -2.67 -9.59
CA ILE A 112 12.16 -3.55 -10.70
C ILE A 112 11.52 -3.08 -12.02
N SER A 113 10.39 -2.39 -11.95
CA SER A 113 9.72 -1.87 -13.14
C SER A 113 10.51 -0.74 -13.86
N TRP A 114 11.62 -0.27 -13.29
CA TRP A 114 12.56 0.62 -13.98
C TRP A 114 13.55 -0.15 -14.88
N GLU A 115 13.68 -1.47 -14.69
CA GLU A 115 14.56 -2.29 -15.53
C GLU A 115 14.00 -2.44 -16.95
N PRO A 116 14.86 -2.49 -17.98
CA PRO A 116 14.43 -2.52 -19.38
C PRO A 116 13.45 -3.66 -19.71
N GLU A 117 13.61 -4.82 -19.11
CA GLU A 117 12.71 -5.97 -19.29
C GLU A 117 11.28 -5.65 -18.88
N TYR A 118 11.09 -4.95 -17.76
CA TYR A 118 9.76 -4.60 -17.24
C TYR A 118 9.10 -3.45 -18.01
N ARG A 119 9.86 -2.65 -18.75
CA ARG A 119 9.31 -1.59 -19.61
C ARG A 119 8.56 -2.15 -20.82
N GLN A 120 8.66 -3.45 -21.10
CA GLN A 120 7.92 -4.13 -22.16
C GLN A 120 6.45 -4.40 -21.79
N PHE A 121 6.06 -4.24 -20.52
CA PHE A 121 4.64 -4.29 -20.16
C PHE A 121 3.87 -3.16 -20.84
N ASP A 122 2.64 -3.44 -21.29
CA ASP A 122 1.78 -2.41 -21.86
C ASP A 122 1.33 -1.41 -20.78
N LEU A 123 1.21 -1.86 -19.52
CA LEU A 123 0.83 -1.05 -18.37
C LEU A 123 1.55 -1.49 -17.10
N ILE A 124 2.05 -0.54 -16.31
CA ILE A 124 2.62 -0.78 -14.99
C ILE A 124 1.79 -0.01 -13.96
N LEU A 125 1.25 -0.70 -12.96
CA LEU A 125 0.45 -0.13 -11.88
C LEU A 125 1.27 -0.10 -10.59
N ARG A 126 1.74 1.09 -10.21
CA ARG A 126 2.65 1.29 -9.07
C ARG A 126 1.94 1.78 -7.83
N THR A 127 2.00 1.01 -6.72
CA THR A 127 1.32 1.39 -5.45
C THR A 127 1.97 2.56 -4.72
N LYS A 128 3.23 2.86 -4.98
CA LYS A 128 4.00 3.88 -4.25
C LYS A 128 4.65 4.88 -5.21
N LEU A 129 3.86 5.35 -6.17
CA LEU A 129 4.33 6.32 -7.14
C LEU A 129 4.56 7.68 -6.47
N ASN A 130 5.65 8.34 -6.86
CA ASN A 130 5.97 9.69 -6.37
C ASN A 130 6.34 10.58 -7.57
N ARG A 131 5.59 11.66 -7.79
CA ARG A 131 5.75 12.59 -8.92
C ARG A 131 7.12 13.28 -9.00
N ARG A 132 7.91 13.24 -7.93
CA ARG A 132 9.27 13.78 -7.90
C ARG A 132 10.34 12.77 -8.28
N ALA A 133 9.95 11.52 -8.56
CA ALA A 133 10.82 10.51 -9.14
C ALA A 133 10.59 10.39 -10.65
N TRP A 134 11.57 9.81 -11.34
CA TRP A 134 11.37 9.41 -12.73
C TRP A 134 10.61 8.08 -12.77
N HIS A 135 9.70 7.96 -13.72
CA HIS A 135 8.95 6.73 -13.98
C HIS A 135 8.84 6.51 -15.49
N PRO A 136 8.74 5.24 -15.96
CA PRO A 136 8.39 4.94 -17.35
C PRO A 136 7.02 5.53 -17.73
N GLU A 137 6.80 5.86 -18.99
CA GLU A 137 5.56 6.50 -19.48
C GLU A 137 4.32 5.61 -19.31
N ASN A 138 4.50 4.29 -19.43
CA ASN A 138 3.46 3.27 -19.21
C ASN A 138 3.15 2.98 -17.75
N MET A 139 3.80 3.68 -16.79
CA MET A 139 3.53 3.54 -15.36
C MET A 139 2.43 4.49 -14.93
N LYS A 140 1.46 3.96 -14.16
CA LYS A 140 0.35 4.71 -13.58
C LYS A 140 0.27 4.49 -12.07
N PRO A 141 -0.21 5.49 -11.31
CA PRO A 141 -0.39 5.34 -9.87
C PRO A 141 -1.42 4.26 -9.56
N TRP A 142 -1.14 3.49 -8.52
CA TRP A 142 -2.01 2.46 -7.95
C TRP A 142 -1.95 2.51 -6.43
N VAL A 143 -2.71 1.63 -5.75
CA VAL A 143 -2.77 1.54 -4.28
C VAL A 143 -3.04 0.11 -3.84
N LEU A 144 -2.86 -0.17 -2.55
CA LEU A 144 -3.30 -1.42 -1.93
C LEU A 144 -4.83 -1.56 -1.97
N GLY A 145 -5.53 -0.47 -1.67
CA GLY A 145 -7.00 -0.40 -1.74
C GLY A 145 -7.73 -1.07 -0.58
N LEU A 146 -9.03 -1.23 -0.74
CA LEU A 146 -9.95 -1.82 0.23
C LEU A 146 -10.40 -3.20 -0.25
N ASN A 147 -9.73 -4.26 0.15
CA ASN A 147 -10.19 -5.61 -0.17
C ASN A 147 -11.27 -6.12 0.79
N GLY A 148 -11.90 -7.24 0.44
CA GLY A 148 -12.96 -7.86 1.21
C GLY A 148 -12.56 -8.19 2.65
N ARG A 149 -11.31 -8.57 2.90
CA ARG A 149 -10.79 -8.80 4.26
C ARG A 149 -10.88 -7.53 5.11
N ILE A 150 -10.40 -6.39 4.58
CA ILE A 150 -10.45 -5.10 5.28
C ILE A 150 -11.90 -4.69 5.50
N LEU A 151 -12.73 -4.74 4.47
CA LEU A 151 -14.14 -4.35 4.54
C LEU A 151 -14.89 -5.17 5.59
N LYS A 152 -14.74 -6.49 5.57
CA LYS A 152 -15.36 -7.41 6.54
C LYS A 152 -14.85 -7.16 7.97
N ALA A 153 -13.55 -6.98 8.16
CA ALA A 153 -12.95 -6.77 9.49
C ALA A 153 -13.33 -5.42 10.12
N THR A 154 -13.63 -4.41 9.29
CA THR A 154 -14.01 -3.05 9.73
C THR A 154 -15.51 -2.80 9.73
N GLU A 155 -16.33 -3.79 9.36
CA GLU A 155 -17.78 -3.70 9.41
C GLU A 155 -18.31 -3.55 10.84
N GLY A 156 -19.46 -2.86 11.01
CA GLY A 156 -20.14 -2.77 12.31
C GLY A 156 -19.41 -1.94 13.35
N GLY A 157 -18.68 -0.90 12.94
CA GLY A 157 -17.98 0.00 13.86
C GLY A 157 -18.91 0.82 14.76
N THR A 158 -18.41 1.21 15.95
CA THR A 158 -19.08 2.11 16.88
C THR A 158 -19.23 3.51 16.26
N GLU A 159 -20.34 4.19 16.51
CA GLU A 159 -20.55 5.61 16.18
C GLU A 159 -19.37 6.47 16.69
N PHE A 160 -18.88 7.39 15.87
CA PHE A 160 -17.62 8.10 16.11
C PHE A 160 -17.57 8.80 17.49
N THR A 161 -18.66 9.43 17.87
CA THR A 161 -18.77 10.16 19.16
C THR A 161 -18.70 9.26 20.40
N LYS A 162 -19.03 7.96 20.23
CA LYS A 162 -18.99 6.95 21.29
C LYS A 162 -17.65 6.21 21.36
N ARG A 163 -16.76 6.46 20.40
CA ARG A 163 -15.42 5.84 20.37
C ARG A 163 -14.51 6.44 21.43
N LYS A 164 -13.55 5.63 21.85
CA LYS A 164 -12.46 6.10 22.71
C LYS A 164 -11.71 7.22 22.01
N ARG A 165 -11.62 8.38 22.66
CA ARG A 165 -10.77 9.48 22.20
C ARG A 165 -9.31 9.10 22.39
N ALA A 166 -8.78 8.33 21.47
CA ALA A 166 -7.40 7.88 21.48
C ALA A 166 -6.89 7.74 20.03
N MET A 167 -5.58 7.91 19.86
CA MET A 167 -4.87 7.58 18.63
C MET A 167 -4.21 6.21 18.78
N LEU A 168 -4.64 5.24 18.01
CA LEU A 168 -4.02 3.92 17.96
C LEU A 168 -2.64 4.01 17.27
N VAL A 169 -1.60 3.60 18.01
CA VAL A 169 -0.21 3.57 17.53
C VAL A 169 0.26 2.11 17.49
N ASN A 170 -0.33 1.32 16.60
CA ASN A 170 -0.04 -0.10 16.44
C ASN A 170 0.83 -0.35 15.21
N PHE A 171 2.11 -0.05 15.29
CA PHE A 171 3.08 -0.43 14.27
C PHE A 171 4.30 -1.11 14.90
N GLY A 172 4.86 -2.08 14.17
CA GLY A 172 6.07 -2.79 14.57
C GLY A 172 7.31 -1.90 14.62
N ALA A 173 8.47 -2.51 14.85
CA ALA A 173 9.75 -1.82 14.82
C ALA A 173 9.88 -1.00 13.52
N SER A 174 10.46 0.20 13.64
CA SER A 174 10.79 1.03 12.50
C SER A 174 11.73 0.26 11.55
N HIS A 175 11.59 0.52 10.26
CA HIS A 175 12.64 0.10 9.33
C HIS A 175 13.95 0.78 9.76
N PRO A 176 15.11 0.12 9.60
CA PRO A 176 16.41 0.67 10.03
C PRO A 176 16.89 1.83 9.15
N TYR A 177 15.94 2.63 8.65
CA TYR A 177 16.22 3.80 7.82
C TYR A 177 16.34 5.05 8.71
N PRO A 178 17.40 5.82 8.58
CA PRO A 178 17.66 7.00 9.44
C PRO A 178 16.63 8.13 9.30
N HIS A 179 15.75 8.09 8.31
CA HIS A 179 14.70 9.09 8.07
C HIS A 179 13.34 8.44 7.94
N GLY A 180 13.11 7.36 8.69
CA GLY A 180 11.80 6.70 8.77
C GLY A 180 10.74 7.69 9.23
N THR A 181 9.60 7.70 8.54
CA THR A 181 8.49 8.60 8.91
C THR A 181 7.96 8.33 10.32
N ARG A 182 8.05 7.07 10.78
CA ARG A 182 7.69 6.67 12.16
C ARG A 182 8.63 7.28 13.17
N ASP A 183 9.94 7.17 12.97
CA ASP A 183 10.95 7.74 13.87
C ASP A 183 10.83 9.26 13.94
N LEU A 184 10.50 9.91 12.83
CA LEU A 184 10.24 11.36 12.80
C LEU A 184 8.96 11.70 13.56
N ALA A 185 7.90 10.91 13.40
CA ALA A 185 6.66 11.10 14.14
C ALA A 185 6.85 10.86 15.65
N GLU A 186 7.58 9.82 16.04
CA GLU A 186 7.92 9.52 17.45
C GLU A 186 8.73 10.65 18.11
N LYS A 187 9.65 11.25 17.37
CA LYS A 187 10.51 12.32 17.91
C LYS A 187 9.84 13.69 17.92
N ARG A 188 8.98 14.00 16.96
CA ARG A 188 8.48 15.36 16.72
C ARG A 188 7.00 15.53 16.98
N PHE A 189 6.18 14.55 16.63
CA PHE A 189 4.72 14.64 16.66
C PHE A 189 4.12 14.02 17.92
N PHE A 190 4.47 12.78 18.28
CA PHE A 190 3.86 12.10 19.43
C PHE A 190 4.08 12.80 20.77
N PRO A 191 5.23 13.43 21.06
CA PRO A 191 5.39 14.20 22.30
C PRO A 191 4.42 15.37 22.48
N LYS A 192 3.92 15.93 21.34
CA LYS A 192 2.99 17.06 21.33
C LYS A 192 1.54 16.61 21.27
N ILE A 193 1.21 15.70 20.37
CA ILE A 193 -0.17 15.26 20.15
C ILE A 193 -0.75 14.51 21.37
N LYS A 194 0.07 13.81 22.17
CA LYS A 194 -0.38 13.08 23.37
C LYS A 194 -1.06 13.96 24.41
N GLU A 195 -0.80 15.25 24.42
CA GLU A 195 -1.42 16.23 25.31
C GLU A 195 -2.86 16.55 24.86
N TRP A 196 -3.13 16.40 23.58
CA TRP A 196 -4.43 16.64 22.97
C TRP A 196 -5.28 15.38 22.81
N ILE A 197 -4.67 14.24 22.40
CA ILE A 197 -5.30 12.93 22.28
C ILE A 197 -4.37 11.84 22.84
N PRO A 198 -4.83 11.01 23.80
CA PRO A 198 -4.03 9.91 24.35
C PRO A 198 -3.57 8.94 23.26
N LEU A 199 -2.33 8.46 23.35
CA LEU A 199 -1.78 7.44 22.45
C LEU A 199 -2.08 6.05 23.02
N ASP A 200 -2.65 5.17 22.19
CA ASP A 200 -2.86 3.76 22.51
C ASP A 200 -1.80 2.92 21.75
N GLY A 201 -0.75 2.55 22.47
CA GLY A 201 0.35 1.73 21.95
C GLY A 201 0.15 0.23 22.12
N THR A 202 -1.07 -0.23 22.43
CA THR A 202 -1.36 -1.66 22.59
C THR A 202 -1.01 -2.44 21.34
N LYS A 203 -0.20 -3.47 21.50
CA LYS A 203 0.21 -4.37 20.42
C LYS A 203 -0.41 -5.75 20.61
N ASP A 204 -0.72 -6.38 19.50
CA ASP A 204 -1.18 -7.76 19.49
C ASP A 204 0.00 -8.73 19.54
N ASP A 205 -0.16 -9.83 20.23
CA ASP A 205 0.76 -10.96 20.14
C ASP A 205 0.47 -11.77 18.88
N LEU A 206 1.13 -11.40 17.80
CA LEU A 206 0.97 -12.06 16.50
C LEU A 206 1.71 -13.40 16.41
N THR A 207 2.45 -13.80 17.43
CA THR A 207 3.12 -15.11 17.49
C THR A 207 2.18 -16.23 17.90
N LYS A 208 1.05 -15.89 18.53
CA LYS A 208 0.04 -16.83 18.99
C LYS A 208 -1.00 -17.07 17.88
N GLU A 209 -1.16 -18.32 17.50
CA GLU A 209 -2.20 -18.71 16.53
C GLU A 209 -3.62 -18.44 17.08
N PRO A 210 -4.50 -17.81 16.28
CA PRO A 210 -5.90 -17.67 16.65
C PRO A 210 -6.61 -19.02 16.76
N THR A 211 -7.60 -19.11 17.65
CA THR A 211 -8.42 -20.32 17.81
C THR A 211 -9.65 -20.33 16.91
N ASP A 212 -10.16 -19.17 16.51
CA ASP A 212 -11.25 -19.05 15.56
C ASP A 212 -10.79 -19.51 14.16
N PRO A 213 -11.52 -20.40 13.47
CA PRO A 213 -11.09 -20.95 12.19
C PRO A 213 -10.87 -19.91 11.09
N TYR A 214 -11.70 -18.87 11.03
CA TYR A 214 -11.56 -17.81 10.04
C TYR A 214 -10.36 -16.90 10.37
N ASP A 215 -10.18 -16.54 11.62
CA ASP A 215 -9.04 -15.75 12.04
C ASP A 215 -7.73 -16.50 11.80
N LEU A 216 -7.71 -17.81 12.06
CA LEU A 216 -6.56 -18.66 11.78
C LEU A 216 -6.24 -18.72 10.28
N LEU A 217 -7.26 -18.84 9.44
CA LEU A 217 -7.11 -18.79 7.98
C LEU A 217 -6.48 -17.45 7.56
N MET A 218 -7.03 -16.33 8.02
CA MET A 218 -6.52 -14.99 7.70
C MET A 218 -5.11 -14.78 8.25
N TRP A 219 -4.86 -15.23 9.48
CA TRP A 219 -3.53 -15.15 10.09
C TRP A 219 -2.48 -15.90 9.27
N LYS A 220 -2.76 -17.14 8.83
CA LYS A 220 -1.86 -17.94 7.98
C LYS A 220 -1.60 -17.27 6.63
N GLN A 221 -2.64 -16.85 5.93
CA GLN A 221 -2.52 -16.24 4.59
C GLN A 221 -1.79 -14.89 4.62
N THR A 222 -1.96 -14.11 5.68
CA THR A 222 -1.30 -12.80 5.82
C THR A 222 0.11 -12.89 6.41
N GLY A 223 0.63 -14.09 6.67
CA GLY A 223 1.95 -14.27 7.30
C GLY A 223 2.00 -13.69 8.71
N ALA A 224 1.05 -14.09 9.56
CA ALA A 224 0.89 -13.66 10.95
C ALA A 224 0.67 -12.13 11.10
N ARG A 225 -0.05 -11.50 10.16
CA ARG A 225 -0.33 -10.04 10.20
C ARG A 225 -1.79 -9.71 10.48
N TYR A 226 -2.65 -10.70 10.64
CA TYR A 226 -4.06 -10.51 10.98
C TYR A 226 -4.30 -10.74 12.46
N SER A 227 -5.05 -9.83 13.10
CA SER A 227 -5.51 -9.95 14.47
C SER A 227 -6.90 -9.35 14.62
N ARG A 228 -7.88 -10.12 15.09
CA ARG A 228 -9.24 -9.65 15.37
C ARG A 228 -9.22 -8.52 16.41
N SER A 229 -8.42 -8.67 17.46
CA SER A 229 -8.33 -7.67 18.53
C SER A 229 -7.78 -6.31 18.04
N TYR A 230 -6.92 -6.31 17.02
CA TYR A 230 -6.51 -5.08 16.34
C TYR A 230 -7.70 -4.37 15.69
N TYR A 231 -8.50 -5.10 14.90
CA TYR A 231 -9.67 -4.51 14.24
C TYR A 231 -10.74 -4.06 15.23
N GLU A 232 -10.94 -4.76 16.35
CA GLU A 232 -11.84 -4.30 17.41
C GLU A 232 -11.38 -3.00 18.04
N ARG A 233 -10.08 -2.86 18.34
CA ARG A 233 -9.53 -1.59 18.83
C ARG A 233 -9.62 -0.49 17.77
N LEU A 234 -9.38 -0.82 16.52
CA LEU A 234 -9.50 0.11 15.42
C LEU A 234 -10.93 0.69 15.34
N LYS A 235 -11.95 -0.16 15.37
CA LYS A 235 -13.36 0.26 15.36
C LYS A 235 -13.78 1.09 16.60
N GLN A 236 -13.05 0.98 17.69
CA GLN A 236 -13.31 1.68 18.94
C GLN A 236 -12.46 2.96 19.11
N SER A 237 -11.49 3.24 18.25
CA SER A 237 -10.62 4.40 18.33
C SER A 237 -11.07 5.51 17.39
N GLN A 238 -10.86 6.78 17.78
CA GLN A 238 -11.15 7.91 16.89
C GLN A 238 -10.07 8.16 15.85
N ALA A 239 -8.80 7.86 16.18
CA ALA A 239 -7.67 8.15 15.32
C ALA A 239 -6.67 7.01 15.26
N VAL A 240 -5.91 6.97 14.17
CA VAL A 240 -4.85 5.97 13.93
C VAL A 240 -3.62 6.64 13.34
N ALA A 241 -2.45 6.30 13.87
CA ALA A 241 -1.17 6.68 13.30
C ALA A 241 -0.80 5.73 12.14
N CYS A 242 -0.77 6.27 10.92
CA CYS A 242 -0.54 5.50 9.69
C CYS A 242 0.83 5.75 9.06
N PHE A 243 1.78 6.24 9.84
CA PHE A 243 3.13 6.56 9.34
C PHE A 243 3.85 5.32 8.82
N CYS A 244 4.38 5.40 7.62
CA CYS A 244 5.10 4.33 6.95
C CYS A 244 6.17 4.90 6.03
N GLY A 245 7.22 4.11 5.78
CA GLY A 245 8.26 4.44 4.83
C GLY A 245 9.30 5.43 5.31
N GLU A 246 9.95 6.04 4.36
CA GLU A 246 11.14 6.87 4.54
C GLU A 246 11.00 8.20 3.80
N MET A 247 11.59 9.24 4.35
CA MET A 247 11.75 10.54 3.70
C MET A 247 13.11 10.63 3.02
N ILE A 248 13.11 10.89 1.73
CA ILE A 248 14.33 11.13 0.96
C ILE A 248 14.48 12.63 0.76
N PRO A 249 15.62 13.23 1.17
CA PRO A 249 15.89 14.64 0.95
C PRO A 249 15.78 15.00 -0.54
N PRO A 250 15.51 16.27 -0.87
CA PRO A 250 15.58 16.72 -2.25
C PRO A 250 16.99 16.50 -2.80
N MET A 251 17.08 16.03 -4.01
CA MET A 251 18.32 15.65 -4.64
C MET A 251 18.39 16.17 -6.07
N PRO A 252 19.58 16.50 -6.58
CA PRO A 252 19.76 16.93 -7.97
C PRO A 252 19.40 15.83 -8.97
N PHE A 253 19.33 14.56 -8.52
CA PHE A 253 18.99 13.41 -9.36
C PHE A 253 17.61 12.88 -9.05
N ARG A 254 16.84 12.53 -10.09
CA ARG A 254 15.49 11.98 -9.91
C ARG A 254 15.47 10.62 -9.20
N ASN A 255 16.50 9.79 -9.40
CA ASN A 255 16.61 8.43 -8.85
C ASN A 255 18.03 8.15 -8.34
N PRO A 256 18.40 8.64 -7.16
CA PRO A 256 19.74 8.42 -6.62
C PRO A 256 19.92 6.97 -6.14
N GLU A 257 20.79 6.24 -6.79
CA GLU A 257 21.12 4.85 -6.42
C GLU A 257 21.80 4.72 -5.03
N CYS A 258 22.33 5.80 -4.50
CA CYS A 258 23.04 5.83 -3.22
C CYS A 258 22.21 5.42 -2.01
N TYR A 259 20.87 5.48 -2.10
CA TYR A 259 19.98 5.02 -1.03
C TYR A 259 19.70 3.50 -1.06
N LEU A 260 20.21 2.81 -2.07
CA LEU A 260 19.89 1.41 -2.32
C LEU A 260 20.97 0.44 -1.87
N VAL A 261 22.21 0.92 -1.73
CA VAL A 261 23.36 0.04 -1.52
C VAL A 261 23.90 0.24 -0.13
N GLY A 262 24.01 -0.84 0.63
CA GLY A 262 24.70 -0.85 1.93
C GLY A 262 26.22 -0.71 1.77
N GLY A 263 26.92 -0.40 2.88
CA GLY A 263 28.37 -0.30 2.95
C GLY A 263 28.87 1.14 3.12
N ASN A 264 30.18 1.26 3.43
CA ASN A 264 30.78 2.54 3.81
C ASN A 264 30.73 3.61 2.69
N LYS A 265 30.87 3.20 1.44
CA LYS A 265 30.78 4.11 0.28
C LYS A 265 29.36 4.68 0.11
N ALA A 266 28.34 3.88 0.36
CA ALA A 266 26.96 4.34 0.32
C ALA A 266 26.66 5.31 1.48
N LYS A 267 27.19 5.05 2.67
CA LYS A 267 27.06 5.93 3.83
C LYS A 267 27.66 7.31 3.55
N LEU A 268 28.85 7.37 2.95
CA LEU A 268 29.52 8.65 2.61
C LEU A 268 28.73 9.43 1.54
N ARG A 269 28.26 8.74 0.48
CA ARG A 269 27.43 9.36 -0.56
C ARG A 269 26.12 9.87 0.03
N ARG A 270 25.49 9.12 0.91
CA ARG A 270 24.29 9.52 1.61
C ARG A 270 24.50 10.80 2.42
N MET A 271 25.54 10.87 3.25
CA MET A 271 25.88 12.09 4.01
C MET A 271 26.08 13.30 3.08
N PHE A 272 26.77 13.12 1.96
CA PHE A 272 26.95 14.17 0.97
C PHE A 272 25.61 14.66 0.38
N TYR A 273 24.72 13.75 0.02
CA TYR A 273 23.39 14.11 -0.52
C TYR A 273 22.47 14.72 0.55
N GLU A 274 22.57 14.28 1.79
CA GLU A 274 21.86 14.93 2.91
C GLU A 274 22.32 16.37 3.12
N MET A 275 23.62 16.62 2.97
CA MET A 275 24.16 17.97 3.01
C MET A 275 23.66 18.84 1.84
N LEU A 276 23.69 18.32 0.62
CA LEU A 276 23.14 19.01 -0.55
C LEU A 276 21.63 19.26 -0.42
N GLY A 277 20.88 18.27 0.10
CA GLY A 277 19.44 18.39 0.31
C GLY A 277 19.06 19.50 1.31
N LYS A 278 19.94 19.84 2.27
CA LYS A 278 19.71 20.97 3.18
C LYS A 278 19.80 22.34 2.47
N LEU A 279 20.47 22.40 1.34
CA LEU A 279 20.58 23.61 0.53
C LEU A 279 19.45 23.73 -0.51
N ASP A 280 18.68 22.70 -0.69
CA ASP A 280 17.57 22.65 -1.64
C ASP A 280 16.26 23.02 -0.92
N PRO A 281 15.56 24.08 -1.32
CA PRO A 281 14.32 24.51 -0.67
C PRO A 281 13.13 23.60 -0.93
N ARG A 282 13.27 22.62 -1.83
CA ARG A 282 12.17 21.67 -2.11
C ARG A 282 11.99 20.73 -0.92
N PRO A 283 10.74 20.39 -0.56
CA PRO A 283 10.50 19.41 0.49
C PRO A 283 11.01 18.01 0.07
N PRO A 284 11.37 17.16 1.04
CA PRO A 284 11.73 15.77 0.77
C PRO A 284 10.59 15.04 0.07
N ARG A 285 10.90 13.91 -0.55
CA ARG A 285 9.88 13.01 -1.11
C ARG A 285 9.70 11.79 -0.22
N SER A 286 8.47 11.30 -0.12
CA SER A 286 8.20 10.05 0.58
C SER A 286 8.34 8.85 -0.35
N VAL A 287 8.89 7.77 0.18
CA VAL A 287 8.83 6.43 -0.42
C VAL A 287 8.14 5.48 0.56
N GLN A 288 7.49 4.44 0.03
CA GLN A 288 6.77 3.44 0.85
C GLN A 288 5.71 4.06 1.79
N TRP A 289 5.01 5.09 1.36
CA TRP A 289 3.98 5.78 2.14
C TRP A 289 2.72 4.92 2.33
N ASP A 290 2.41 4.03 1.37
CA ASP A 290 1.20 3.22 1.34
C ASP A 290 1.33 2.05 2.31
N SER A 291 0.41 1.98 3.26
CA SER A 291 0.35 0.91 4.26
C SER A 291 -1.08 0.45 4.46
N PHE A 292 -1.26 -0.81 4.83
CA PHE A 292 -2.59 -1.35 5.15
C PHE A 292 -3.33 -0.51 6.18
N ARG A 293 -2.63 0.02 7.20
CA ARG A 293 -3.24 0.85 8.25
C ARG A 293 -3.95 2.09 7.74
N PHE A 294 -3.45 2.71 6.68
CA PHE A 294 -4.12 3.87 6.09
C PHE A 294 -5.50 3.48 5.56
N TRP A 295 -5.59 2.39 4.82
CA TRP A 295 -6.84 1.88 4.25
C TRP A 295 -7.76 1.31 5.33
N GLU A 296 -7.22 0.56 6.29
CA GLU A 296 -7.93 0.00 7.43
C GLU A 296 -8.53 1.10 8.32
N ALA A 297 -7.78 2.18 8.58
CA ALA A 297 -8.25 3.32 9.36
C ALA A 297 -9.43 4.03 8.66
N LEU A 298 -9.30 4.30 7.37
CA LEU A 298 -10.37 4.94 6.59
C LEU A 298 -11.61 4.04 6.51
N ALA A 299 -11.45 2.74 6.23
CA ALA A 299 -12.56 1.79 6.19
C ALA A 299 -13.30 1.69 7.52
N ALA A 300 -12.56 1.69 8.65
CA ALA A 300 -13.13 1.68 10.00
C ALA A 300 -13.78 3.02 10.39
N GLY A 301 -13.65 4.07 9.59
CA GLY A 301 -14.12 5.43 9.91
C GLY A 301 -13.34 6.07 11.05
N CYS A 302 -12.02 5.83 11.10
CA CYS A 302 -11.08 6.55 11.96
C CYS A 302 -10.43 7.70 11.18
N VAL A 303 -9.94 8.70 11.91
CA VAL A 303 -9.03 9.67 11.30
C VAL A 303 -7.66 9.03 11.08
N ALA A 304 -7.24 8.92 9.83
CA ALA A 304 -5.89 8.50 9.49
C ALA A 304 -4.92 9.69 9.62
N PHE A 305 -3.97 9.60 10.57
CA PHE A 305 -2.85 10.53 10.64
C PHE A 305 -1.68 9.95 9.84
N ASN A 306 -1.25 10.68 8.82
CA ASN A 306 -0.14 10.28 7.96
C ASN A 306 0.74 11.50 7.65
N ILE A 307 1.75 11.34 6.82
CA ILE A 307 2.45 12.47 6.20
C ILE A 307 1.50 13.21 5.25
N ASP A 308 1.74 14.50 5.01
CA ASP A 308 1.06 15.23 3.95
C ASP A 308 1.45 14.67 2.58
N LEU A 309 0.55 13.87 1.99
CA LEU A 309 0.83 13.11 0.76
C LEU A 309 1.19 14.03 -0.41
N GLU A 310 0.47 15.14 -0.56
CA GLU A 310 0.71 16.09 -1.63
C GLU A 310 2.05 16.83 -1.45
N ARG A 311 2.32 17.32 -0.23
CA ARG A 311 3.56 17.98 0.14
C ARG A 311 4.78 17.12 -0.17
N TYR A 312 4.71 15.82 0.10
CA TYR A 312 5.82 14.89 -0.08
C TYR A 312 5.81 14.15 -1.42
N GLY A 313 5.02 14.65 -2.38
CA GLY A 313 5.05 14.23 -3.78
C GLY A 313 4.41 12.90 -4.08
N VAL A 314 3.64 12.34 -3.15
CA VAL A 314 2.89 11.10 -3.39
C VAL A 314 1.85 11.34 -4.49
N GLU A 315 1.64 10.30 -5.30
CA GLU A 315 0.65 10.32 -6.37
C GLU A 315 -0.25 9.08 -6.30
N LEU A 316 -1.55 9.32 -6.20
CA LEU A 316 -2.59 8.30 -6.22
C LEU A 316 -3.50 8.51 -7.43
N PRO A 317 -4.24 7.48 -7.85
CA PRO A 317 -5.25 7.61 -8.92
C PRO A 317 -6.29 8.71 -8.64
N VAL A 318 -6.70 8.87 -7.38
CA VAL A 318 -7.54 9.97 -6.89
C VAL A 318 -6.92 10.45 -5.58
N MET A 319 -6.35 11.65 -5.57
CA MET A 319 -5.71 12.20 -4.37
C MET A 319 -6.72 12.49 -3.26
N PRO A 320 -6.42 12.16 -1.99
CA PRO A 320 -7.19 12.66 -0.86
C PRO A 320 -6.82 14.12 -0.59
N GLU A 321 -7.78 14.90 -0.16
CA GLU A 321 -7.55 16.26 0.31
C GLU A 321 -7.16 16.25 1.79
N ASN A 322 -6.02 16.87 2.12
CA ASN A 322 -5.56 17.01 3.50
C ASN A 322 -6.55 17.83 4.35
N TRP A 323 -6.78 17.41 5.60
CA TRP A 323 -7.76 17.99 6.53
C TRP A 323 -9.24 17.80 6.13
N LYS A 324 -9.50 17.04 5.09
CA LYS A 324 -10.85 16.63 4.71
C LYS A 324 -11.01 15.12 4.73
N HIS A 325 -10.07 14.39 4.15
CA HIS A 325 -10.15 12.93 4.05
C HIS A 325 -9.17 12.21 5.00
N TYR A 326 -8.16 12.91 5.48
CA TYR A 326 -7.15 12.44 6.42
C TYR A 326 -6.45 13.67 7.05
N ILE A 327 -5.63 13.48 8.07
CA ILE A 327 -4.77 14.53 8.61
C ILE A 327 -3.33 14.25 8.21
N GLY A 328 -2.85 15.02 7.25
CA GLY A 328 -1.49 14.96 6.73
C GLY A 328 -0.55 15.94 7.43
N LEU A 329 0.54 15.41 7.97
CA LEU A 329 1.51 16.17 8.74
C LEU A 329 2.67 16.69 7.88
N ASN A 330 3.01 17.93 8.12
CA ASN A 330 4.35 18.44 7.84
C ASN A 330 5.27 18.03 8.98
N LEU A 331 6.06 16.97 8.79
CA LEU A 331 6.97 16.46 9.83
C LEU A 331 8.13 17.42 10.17
N GLU A 332 8.31 18.50 9.41
CA GLU A 332 9.28 19.56 9.69
C GLU A 332 8.70 20.63 10.61
N ASN A 333 7.38 20.85 10.55
CA ASN A 333 6.64 21.78 11.38
C ASN A 333 5.32 21.13 11.85
N VAL A 334 5.37 20.40 12.95
CA VAL A 334 4.19 19.72 13.53
C VAL A 334 3.30 20.62 14.35
N ASP A 335 3.80 21.82 14.78
CA ASP A 335 3.05 22.74 15.63
C ASP A 335 1.82 23.27 14.93
N GLU A 336 1.92 23.60 13.65
CA GLU A 336 0.79 23.99 12.80
C GLU A 336 -0.38 22.98 12.87
N THR A 337 -0.05 21.68 12.90
CA THR A 337 -1.07 20.62 13.04
C THR A 337 -1.75 20.66 14.41
N ILE A 338 -0.98 20.84 15.48
CA ILE A 338 -1.52 20.92 16.85
C ILE A 338 -2.41 22.15 16.99
N GLU A 339 -1.95 23.32 16.61
CA GLU A 339 -2.71 24.57 16.64
C GLU A 339 -4.05 24.46 15.90
N ARG A 340 -4.04 23.83 14.72
CA ARG A 340 -5.26 23.61 13.94
C ARG A 340 -6.23 22.64 14.60
N LEU A 341 -5.73 21.57 15.25
CA LEU A 341 -6.55 20.64 16.01
C LEU A 341 -7.19 21.30 17.24
N GLU A 342 -6.46 22.18 17.90
CA GLU A 342 -6.97 22.95 19.06
C GLU A 342 -8.05 23.95 18.67
N ALA A 343 -7.88 24.59 17.51
CA ALA A 343 -8.82 25.57 16.98
C ALA A 343 -10.15 24.94 16.53
N ASP A 344 -10.14 23.65 16.11
CA ASP A 344 -11.33 22.98 15.57
C ASP A 344 -11.55 21.60 16.21
N LYS A 345 -12.21 21.62 17.38
CA LYS A 345 -12.49 20.40 18.16
C LYS A 345 -13.39 19.38 17.47
N GLY A 346 -14.18 19.80 16.48
CA GLY A 346 -15.07 18.94 15.70
C GLY A 346 -14.45 18.35 14.43
N CYS A 347 -13.19 18.69 14.12
CA CYS A 347 -12.57 18.30 12.85
C CYS A 347 -12.42 16.78 12.72
N LEU A 348 -12.14 16.05 13.80
CA LEU A 348 -11.91 14.60 13.70
C LEU A 348 -13.11 13.84 13.14
N GLU A 349 -14.32 14.13 13.62
CA GLU A 349 -15.53 13.45 13.13
C GLU A 349 -15.80 13.72 11.67
N ARG A 350 -15.66 14.98 11.24
CA ARG A 350 -15.84 15.36 9.83
C ARG A 350 -14.80 14.71 8.91
N VAL A 351 -13.55 14.71 9.34
CA VAL A 351 -12.45 14.10 8.58
C VAL A 351 -12.62 12.57 8.51
N ALA A 352 -13.03 11.93 9.61
CA ALA A 352 -13.27 10.49 9.63
C ALA A 352 -14.41 10.08 8.68
N ALA A 353 -15.53 10.81 8.70
CA ALA A 353 -16.68 10.56 7.83
C ALA A 353 -16.31 10.76 6.35
N ALA A 354 -15.72 11.91 6.02
CA ALA A 354 -15.32 12.23 4.65
C ALA A 354 -14.20 11.31 4.14
N GLY A 355 -13.26 10.91 5.01
CA GLY A 355 -12.18 9.99 4.66
C GLY A 355 -12.71 8.60 4.33
N ARG A 356 -13.66 8.08 5.11
CA ARG A 356 -14.31 6.81 4.83
C ARG A 356 -15.07 6.85 3.51
N GLU A 357 -15.88 7.88 3.29
CA GLU A 357 -16.65 8.07 2.04
C GLU A 357 -15.72 8.13 0.82
N TRP A 358 -14.65 8.92 0.91
CA TRP A 358 -13.65 9.03 -0.16
C TRP A 358 -12.99 7.68 -0.47
N ALA A 359 -12.58 6.93 0.54
CA ALA A 359 -11.93 5.64 0.36
C ALA A 359 -12.89 4.61 -0.26
N MET A 360 -14.11 4.51 0.23
CA MET A 360 -15.13 3.59 -0.30
C MET A 360 -15.52 3.94 -1.75
N SER A 361 -15.69 5.22 -2.05
CA SER A 361 -16.10 5.69 -3.38
C SER A 361 -15.02 5.56 -4.45
N ASN A 362 -13.73 5.54 -4.05
CA ASN A 362 -12.63 5.57 -5.01
C ASN A 362 -11.77 4.31 -5.00
N TYR A 363 -11.77 3.51 -3.91
CA TYR A 363 -10.80 2.44 -3.70
C TYR A 363 -11.40 1.12 -3.24
N SER A 364 -12.73 0.97 -3.34
CA SER A 364 -13.40 -0.33 -3.22
C SER A 364 -12.95 -1.27 -4.33
N PRO A 365 -13.14 -2.60 -4.17
CA PRO A 365 -12.73 -3.57 -5.18
C PRO A 365 -13.30 -3.24 -6.56
N LYS A 366 -14.60 -2.94 -6.65
CA LYS A 366 -15.26 -2.54 -7.89
C LYS A 366 -14.56 -1.35 -8.57
N LYS A 367 -14.17 -0.32 -7.78
CA LYS A 367 -13.49 0.88 -8.30
C LYS A 367 -12.07 0.59 -8.79
N ALA A 368 -11.37 -0.35 -8.17
CA ALA A 368 -10.09 -0.84 -8.66
C ALA A 368 -10.23 -1.51 -10.04
N ALA A 369 -11.22 -2.39 -10.20
CA ALA A 369 -11.50 -3.05 -11.49
C ALA A 369 -11.92 -2.05 -12.58
N GLU A 370 -12.85 -1.14 -12.31
CA GLU A 370 -13.27 -0.09 -13.24
C GLU A 370 -12.07 0.75 -13.72
N ARG A 371 -11.13 1.07 -12.82
CA ARG A 371 -9.92 1.82 -13.13
C ARG A 371 -8.97 1.04 -14.02
N LEU A 372 -8.73 -0.25 -13.75
CA LEU A 372 -7.93 -1.09 -14.62
C LEU A 372 -8.52 -1.09 -16.03
N LEU A 373 -9.82 -1.35 -16.18
CA LEU A 373 -10.49 -1.37 -17.49
C LEU A 373 -10.34 -0.06 -18.24
N LYS A 374 -10.45 1.07 -17.53
CA LYS A 374 -10.22 2.40 -18.12
C LYS A 374 -8.78 2.57 -18.62
N HIS A 375 -7.78 2.13 -17.87
CA HIS A 375 -6.39 2.17 -18.31
C HIS A 375 -6.15 1.26 -19.53
N LEU A 376 -6.73 0.06 -19.54
CA LEU A 376 -6.61 -0.87 -20.66
C LEU A 376 -7.24 -0.34 -21.96
N ALA A 377 -8.26 0.49 -21.87
CA ALA A 377 -8.86 1.14 -23.04
C ALA A 377 -7.97 2.25 -23.64
N SER A 378 -6.95 2.73 -22.92
CA SER A 378 -6.06 3.82 -23.33
C SER A 378 -4.66 3.37 -23.78
N VAL A 379 -4.33 2.06 -23.71
CA VAL A 379 -3.04 1.47 -24.11
C VAL A 379 -3.15 0.55 -25.30
#